data_903c6040b234202ff9302bd5d8f1bd17
#
_entry.id   903c6040b234202ff9302bd5d8f1bd17
#
_cell.length_a   1.000
_cell.length_b   1.000
_cell.length_c   1.000
_cell.angle_alpha   90.00
_cell.angle_beta   90.00
_cell.angle_gamma   90.00
#
_symmetry.space_group_name_H-M   'P 1'
#
loop_
_entity.id
_entity.type
_entity.pdbx_description
1 polymer ?
#
loop_
_entity_poly.entity_id
_entity_poly.type
_entity_poly.pdbx_seq_one_letter_code
_entity_poly.pdbx_strand_id
1 'polypeptide(L)'
;MRVVRSVDELPDAFKLAQSEAKSAFGDGTVFLERFLDKPRHIEVQLLADKEGNVVHLYERDCSVQRRHQKVVEVAPAMNLSVSMELSLVLMR
;
A
#
# COMPACT_ATOMS: atom_id res chain seq x y z
N MET A 1 1.69 -12.40 4.72
CA MET A 1 2.85 -11.66 4.19
C MET A 1 4.04 -11.86 5.11
N ARG A 2 5.25 -12.11 4.55
CA ARG A 2 6.50 -12.31 5.31
C ARG A 2 7.60 -11.45 4.73
N VAL A 3 8.34 -10.77 5.59
CA VAL A 3 9.49 -9.96 5.21
C VAL A 3 10.73 -10.84 5.24
N VAL A 4 11.51 -10.79 4.16
CA VAL A 4 12.78 -11.51 4.00
C VAL A 4 13.87 -10.46 3.83
N ARG A 5 14.94 -10.57 4.61
CA ARG A 5 16.02 -9.58 4.60
C ARG A 5 17.32 -10.11 4.01
N SER A 6 17.41 -11.41 3.83
CA SER A 6 18.56 -12.07 3.17
C SER A 6 18.09 -13.17 2.22
N VAL A 7 18.91 -13.48 1.23
CA VAL A 7 18.62 -14.54 0.26
C VAL A 7 18.51 -15.90 0.93
N ASP A 8 19.29 -16.13 1.99
CA ASP A 8 19.33 -17.40 2.71
C ASP A 8 18.01 -17.72 3.44
N GLU A 9 17.27 -16.68 3.86
CA GLU A 9 15.96 -16.81 4.50
C GLU A 9 14.81 -17.12 3.52
N LEU A 10 15.04 -16.83 2.22
CA LEU A 10 13.98 -16.86 1.22
C LEU A 10 13.31 -18.24 1.06
N PRO A 11 14.06 -19.38 0.98
CA PRO A 11 13.43 -20.68 0.75
C PRO A 11 12.44 -21.07 1.87
N ASP A 12 12.80 -20.81 3.12
CA ASP A 12 11.96 -21.19 4.27
C ASP A 12 10.77 -20.23 4.40
N ALA A 13 10.99 -18.94 4.23
CA ALA A 13 9.91 -17.95 4.25
C ALA A 13 8.90 -18.20 3.13
N PHE A 14 9.36 -18.59 1.93
CA PHE A 14 8.50 -18.93 0.79
C PHE A 14 7.63 -20.14 1.07
N LYS A 15 8.20 -21.26 1.54
CA LYS A 15 7.45 -22.48 1.90
C LYS A 15 6.39 -22.21 2.97
N LEU A 16 6.77 -21.40 3.97
CA LEU A 16 5.84 -21.03 5.05
C LEU A 16 4.70 -20.16 4.55
N ALA A 17 4.99 -19.18 3.70
CA ALA A 17 3.97 -18.33 3.08
C ALA A 17 3.00 -19.14 2.21
N GLN A 18 3.51 -20.09 1.40
CA GLN A 18 2.67 -20.99 0.60
C GLN A 18 1.75 -21.86 1.47
N SER A 19 2.28 -22.43 2.55
CA SER A 19 1.50 -23.26 3.48
C SER A 19 0.38 -22.45 4.13
N GLU A 20 0.68 -21.24 4.59
CA GLU A 20 -0.31 -20.32 5.17
C GLU A 20 -1.38 -19.93 4.15
N ALA A 21 -0.98 -19.55 2.93
CA ALA A 21 -1.90 -19.17 1.87
C ALA A 21 -2.84 -20.33 1.50
N LYS A 22 -2.30 -21.54 1.35
CA LYS A 22 -3.09 -22.73 1.06
C LYS A 22 -4.08 -23.07 2.16
N SER A 23 -3.67 -22.95 3.41
CA SER A 23 -4.53 -23.21 4.57
C SER A 23 -5.65 -22.17 4.70
N ALA A 24 -5.35 -20.89 4.47
CA ALA A 24 -6.29 -19.79 4.68
C ALA A 24 -7.25 -19.56 3.50
N PHE A 25 -6.75 -19.77 2.28
CA PHE A 25 -7.48 -19.38 1.04
C PHE A 25 -7.70 -20.55 0.07
N GLY A 26 -7.18 -21.76 0.36
CA GLY A 26 -7.24 -22.92 -0.52
C GLY A 26 -6.25 -22.89 -1.69
N ASP A 27 -5.55 -21.75 -1.90
CA ASP A 27 -4.55 -21.55 -2.94
C ASP A 27 -3.20 -21.18 -2.32
N GLY A 28 -2.14 -21.90 -2.68
CA GLY A 28 -0.78 -21.66 -2.22
C GLY A 28 0.03 -20.74 -3.12
N THR A 29 -0.61 -20.05 -4.06
CA THR A 29 0.09 -19.09 -4.92
C THR A 29 0.59 -17.90 -4.10
N VAL A 30 1.88 -17.61 -4.23
CA VAL A 30 2.55 -16.48 -3.60
C VAL A 30 3.45 -15.78 -4.61
N PHE A 31 3.68 -14.50 -4.42
CA PHE A 31 4.59 -13.70 -5.24
C PHE A 31 5.55 -12.93 -4.35
N LEU A 32 6.63 -12.46 -4.94
CA LEU A 32 7.62 -11.63 -4.29
C LEU A 32 7.43 -10.18 -4.72
N GLU A 33 7.53 -9.28 -3.76
CA GLU A 33 7.53 -7.85 -4.02
C GLU A 33 8.62 -7.16 -3.18
N ARG A 34 9.07 -6.01 -3.64
CA ARG A 34 10.05 -5.23 -2.92
C ARG A 34 9.45 -4.69 -1.62
N PHE A 35 10.10 -4.99 -0.51
CA PHE A 35 9.76 -4.42 0.77
C PHE A 35 10.32 -2.99 0.91
N LEU A 36 9.49 -2.04 1.29
CA LEU A 36 9.90 -0.67 1.57
C LEU A 36 9.96 -0.46 3.08
N ASP A 37 11.15 -0.14 3.58
CA ASP A 37 11.34 0.19 4.99
C ASP A 37 10.81 1.59 5.28
N LYS A 38 9.93 1.71 6.30
CA LYS A 38 9.34 2.98 6.77
C LYS A 38 8.74 3.83 5.64
N PRO A 39 7.89 3.27 4.77
CA PRO A 39 7.28 4.04 3.71
C PRO A 39 6.33 5.09 4.26
N ARG A 40 6.14 6.18 3.52
CA ARG A 40 4.97 7.03 3.70
C ARG A 40 3.81 6.45 2.91
N HIS A 41 2.64 6.46 3.51
CA HIS A 41 1.40 6.06 2.86
C HIS A 41 0.62 7.31 2.48
N ILE A 42 0.73 7.71 1.23
CA ILE A 42 0.03 8.88 0.69
C ILE A 42 -1.08 8.37 -0.22
N GLU A 43 -2.27 8.91 -0.07
CA GLU A 43 -3.42 8.56 -0.88
C GLU A 43 -4.19 9.79 -1.34
N VAL A 44 -4.94 9.66 -2.42
CA VAL A 44 -5.86 10.68 -2.92
C VAL A 44 -7.28 10.15 -2.83
N GLN A 45 -8.16 10.88 -2.15
CA GLN A 45 -9.58 10.53 -2.10
C GLN A 45 -10.26 10.98 -3.37
N LEU A 46 -10.95 10.06 -4.02
CA LEU A 46 -11.78 10.34 -5.18
C LEU A 46 -13.26 10.19 -4.84
N LEU A 47 -14.08 11.04 -5.43
CA LEU A 47 -15.55 10.93 -5.43
C LEU A 47 -16.04 10.99 -6.87
N ALA A 48 -16.99 10.10 -7.20
CA ALA A 48 -17.63 10.06 -8.50
C ALA A 48 -19.15 9.99 -8.34
N ASP A 49 -19.88 10.66 -9.23
CA ASP A 49 -21.33 10.55 -9.33
C ASP A 49 -21.73 9.54 -10.41
N LYS A 50 -23.04 9.32 -10.57
CA LYS A 50 -23.61 8.40 -11.57
C LYS A 50 -23.55 8.95 -12.98
N GLU A 51 -23.38 10.25 -13.13
CA GLU A 51 -23.26 10.96 -14.41
C GLU A 51 -21.83 10.92 -14.97
N GLY A 52 -20.88 10.35 -14.21
CA GLY A 52 -19.47 10.22 -14.64
C GLY A 52 -18.59 11.40 -14.26
N ASN A 53 -19.06 12.34 -13.45
CA ASN A 53 -18.22 13.38 -12.90
C ASN A 53 -17.33 12.80 -11.81
N VAL A 54 -16.04 13.16 -11.83
CA VAL A 54 -15.06 12.70 -10.84
C VAL A 54 -14.35 13.93 -10.27
N VAL A 55 -14.25 13.99 -8.95
CA VAL A 55 -13.47 15.01 -8.25
C VAL A 55 -12.50 14.33 -7.28
N HIS A 56 -11.36 14.97 -7.03
CA HIS A 56 -10.43 14.57 -6.00
C HIS A 56 -10.50 15.54 -4.80
N LEU A 57 -10.27 15.02 -3.60
CA LEU A 57 -10.26 15.78 -2.36
C LEU A 57 -8.85 15.93 -1.81
N TYR A 58 -7.89 16.13 -2.69
CA TYR A 58 -6.47 16.24 -2.40
C TYR A 58 -5.89 14.97 -1.76
N GLU A 59 -4.62 15.05 -1.39
CA GLU A 59 -3.85 13.96 -0.81
C GLU A 59 -3.94 13.96 0.73
N ARG A 60 -3.82 12.76 1.28
CA ARG A 60 -3.75 12.53 2.73
C ARG A 60 -2.52 11.69 3.05
N ASP A 61 -1.87 11.98 4.15
CA ASP A 61 -0.83 11.13 4.74
C ASP A 61 -1.47 10.21 5.77
N CYS A 62 -1.47 8.91 5.48
CA CYS A 62 -2.02 7.86 6.32
C CYS A 62 -0.90 6.94 6.85
N SER A 63 0.30 7.46 7.05
CA SER A 63 1.47 6.69 7.45
C SER A 63 1.38 6.14 8.87
N VAL A 64 0.62 6.80 9.76
CA VAL A 64 0.43 6.33 11.14
C VAL A 64 -0.60 5.21 11.17
N GLN A 65 -0.10 3.99 11.26
CA GLN A 65 -0.90 2.78 11.21
C GLN A 65 -0.60 1.86 12.39
N ARG A 66 -1.58 1.04 12.76
CA ARG A 66 -1.42 -0.06 13.71
C ARG A 66 -1.89 -1.36 13.06
N ARG A 67 -0.99 -2.33 12.93
CA ARG A 67 -1.30 -3.62 12.27
C ARG A 67 -1.91 -3.44 10.89
N HIS A 68 -1.35 -2.53 10.08
CA HIS A 68 -1.82 -2.17 8.74
C HIS A 68 -3.21 -1.51 8.70
N GLN A 69 -3.68 -0.99 9.82
CA GLN A 69 -4.90 -0.18 9.89
C GLN A 69 -4.54 1.29 10.10
N LYS A 70 -5.12 2.18 9.32
CA LYS A 70 -4.94 3.63 9.45
C LYS A 70 -5.50 4.09 10.79
N VAL A 71 -4.69 4.84 11.55
CA VAL A 71 -5.07 5.37 12.85
C VAL A 71 -5.17 6.89 12.82
N VAL A 72 -4.23 7.55 12.13
CA VAL A 72 -4.20 9.00 11.96
C VAL A 72 -4.06 9.33 10.50
N GLU A 73 -4.89 10.24 10.03
CA GLU A 73 -4.82 10.81 8.68
C GLU A 73 -4.55 12.31 8.79
N VAL A 74 -3.59 12.80 8.04
CA VAL A 74 -3.22 14.23 7.97
C VAL A 74 -3.52 14.72 6.57
N ALA A 75 -4.40 15.69 6.46
CA ALA A 75 -4.78 16.31 5.20
C ALA A 75 -4.60 17.85 5.28
N PRO A 76 -3.97 18.48 4.30
CA PRO A 76 -3.22 17.87 3.21
C PRO A 76 -1.94 17.17 3.70
N ALA A 77 -1.40 16.23 2.91
CA ALA A 77 -0.15 15.58 3.21
C ALA A 77 1.00 16.60 3.17
N MET A 78 1.79 16.67 4.24
CA MET A 78 2.89 17.62 4.32
C MET A 78 4.15 17.13 3.60
N ASN A 79 4.97 18.09 3.14
CA ASN A 79 6.29 17.81 2.55
C ASN A 79 6.25 16.89 1.31
N LEU A 80 5.24 17.04 0.46
CA LEU A 80 5.24 16.52 -0.89
C LEU A 80 5.89 17.53 -1.84
N SER A 81 6.63 17.03 -2.84
CA SER A 81 7.08 17.89 -3.92
C SER A 81 5.93 18.16 -4.88
N VAL A 82 5.95 19.32 -5.54
CA VAL A 82 4.94 19.68 -6.57
C VAL A 82 4.84 18.62 -7.66
N SER A 83 5.96 17.99 -8.04
CA SER A 83 5.98 16.91 -9.03
C SER A 83 5.28 15.64 -8.52
N MET A 84 5.35 15.33 -7.24
CA MET A 84 4.65 14.18 -6.65
C MET A 84 3.14 14.46 -6.57
N GLU A 85 2.74 15.65 -6.16
CA GLU A 85 1.33 16.05 -6.14
C GLU A 85 0.69 15.95 -7.51
N LEU A 86 1.35 16.50 -8.54
CA LEU A 86 0.90 16.40 -9.93
C LEU A 86 0.83 14.95 -10.42
N SER A 87 1.81 14.12 -10.09
CA SER A 87 1.80 12.71 -10.48
C SER A 87 0.65 11.94 -9.87
N LEU A 88 0.32 12.19 -8.60
CA LEU A 88 -0.79 11.54 -7.91
C LEU A 88 -2.15 11.95 -8.50
N VAL A 89 -2.30 13.21 -8.90
CA VAL A 89 -3.55 13.74 -9.49
C VAL A 89 -3.73 13.29 -10.93
N LEU A 90 -2.64 13.12 -11.69
CA LEU A 90 -2.67 12.75 -13.12
C LEU A 90 -2.72 11.23 -13.39
N MET A 91 -2.63 10.38 -12.39
CA MET A 91 -2.87 8.94 -12.54
C MET A 91 -4.37 8.69 -12.77
N ARG A 92 -4.79 8.82 -14.04
CA ARG A 92 -6.12 8.44 -14.51
C ARG A 92 -6.14 6.99 -14.99
#